data_13ec7b91eb9afd92441231482400c41d
#
_entry.id   13ec7b91eb9afd92441231482400c41d
#
_cell.length_a   1.000
_cell.length_b   1.000
_cell.length_c   1.000
_cell.angle_alpha   90.00
_cell.angle_beta   90.00
_cell.angle_gamma   90.00
#
_symmetry.space_group_name_H-M   'P 1'
#
loop_
_entity.id
_entity.type
_entity.pdbx_description
1 polymer ?
#
loop_
_entity_poly.entity_id
_entity_poly.type
_entity_poly.pdbx_seq_one_letter_code
_entity_poly.pdbx_strand_id
1 'polypeptide(L)'
;MITVPPPPYIPAHGLLKNKSVLITAAAGGGIGFATAKRCLEEGARALMLSDMHPRRTEEAAKALAQEFPQAQVFGQVCNVAVEADVQALVDAAEDKLGGVDVLINNAGLGGSKRVVDMSDEEWIKVLDVTLTGTFRMTRAMLKKMQPRGRGAIVNNASVLGWRAQKEQAHYAAAKAGVMALTRCSALEAA
;
A
#
# COMPACT_ATOMS: atom_id res chain seq x y z
N MET A 1 16.63 5.37 32.31
CA MET A 1 15.62 5.21 31.21
C MET A 1 14.80 3.97 31.52
N ILE A 2 13.49 4.07 31.60
CA ILE A 2 12.62 2.90 31.76
C ILE A 2 12.52 2.28 30.37
N THR A 3 13.17 1.13 30.15
CA THR A 3 13.03 0.34 28.93
C THR A 3 11.73 -0.44 29.01
N VAL A 4 10.69 0.02 28.34
CA VAL A 4 9.47 -0.77 28.17
C VAL A 4 9.77 -1.87 27.14
N PRO A 5 9.61 -3.16 27.48
CA PRO A 5 9.83 -4.22 26.51
C PRO A 5 8.83 -4.09 25.35
N PRO A 6 9.22 -4.48 24.13
CA PRO A 6 8.27 -4.50 23.01
C PRO A 6 7.08 -5.42 23.36
N PRO A 7 5.88 -5.09 22.85
CA PRO A 7 4.72 -5.97 23.05
C PRO A 7 5.01 -7.36 22.45
N PRO A 8 4.42 -8.43 23.03
CA PRO A 8 4.60 -9.76 22.49
C PRO A 8 4.06 -9.85 21.06
N TYR A 9 4.78 -10.58 20.21
CA TYR A 9 4.31 -10.83 18.85
C TYR A 9 3.05 -11.69 18.89
N ILE A 10 1.96 -11.20 18.32
CA ILE A 10 0.68 -11.91 18.35
C ILE A 10 0.69 -13.03 17.29
N PRO A 11 0.41 -14.29 17.66
CA PRO A 11 0.30 -15.38 16.69
C PRO A 11 -0.73 -15.10 15.60
N ALA A 12 -0.54 -15.69 14.42
CA ALA A 12 -1.49 -15.57 13.33
C ALA A 12 -2.83 -16.26 13.66
N HIS A 13 -3.93 -15.66 13.18
CA HIS A 13 -5.29 -16.16 13.40
C HIS A 13 -5.95 -16.69 12.13
N GLY A 14 -5.23 -16.70 10.99
CA GLY A 14 -5.74 -17.13 9.69
C GLY A 14 -6.70 -16.13 9.04
N LEU A 15 -6.57 -14.84 9.35
CA LEU A 15 -7.47 -13.77 8.85
C LEU A 15 -7.50 -13.66 7.32
N LEU A 16 -6.41 -14.07 6.65
CA LEU A 16 -6.29 -14.01 5.19
C LEU A 16 -6.24 -15.39 4.55
N LYS A 17 -6.69 -16.43 5.26
CA LYS A 17 -6.73 -17.80 4.72
C LYS A 17 -7.42 -17.83 3.35
N ASN A 18 -6.72 -18.35 2.35
CA ASN A 18 -7.17 -18.45 0.95
C ASN A 18 -7.39 -17.11 0.24
N LYS A 19 -6.92 -15.99 0.79
CA LYS A 19 -7.00 -14.66 0.16
C LYS A 19 -5.76 -14.36 -0.67
N SER A 20 -5.92 -13.50 -1.66
CA SER A 20 -4.86 -12.90 -2.46
C SER A 20 -4.71 -11.43 -2.09
N VAL A 21 -3.47 -10.97 -1.99
CA VAL A 21 -3.14 -9.62 -1.53
C VAL A 21 -2.24 -8.90 -2.54
N LEU A 22 -2.57 -7.65 -2.84
CA LEU A 22 -1.72 -6.70 -3.56
C LEU A 22 -1.33 -5.58 -2.60
N ILE A 23 -0.02 -5.29 -2.50
CA ILE A 23 0.48 -4.24 -1.62
C ILE A 23 1.50 -3.35 -2.33
N THR A 24 1.37 -2.03 -2.19
CA THR A 24 2.26 -1.03 -2.80
C THR A 24 3.35 -0.57 -1.85
N ALA A 25 4.53 -0.20 -2.40
CA ALA A 25 5.72 0.24 -1.65
C ALA A 25 6.13 -0.76 -0.56
N ALA A 26 6.25 -2.03 -0.93
CA ALA A 26 6.49 -3.13 0.00
C ALA A 26 7.87 -3.80 -0.16
N ALA A 27 8.79 -3.21 -0.92
CA ALA A 27 10.13 -3.77 -1.17
C ALA A 27 11.24 -3.19 -0.28
N GLY A 28 10.89 -2.45 0.76
CA GLY A 28 11.86 -1.92 1.72
C GLY A 28 11.71 -2.56 3.10
N GLY A 29 12.57 -2.20 4.05
CA GLY A 29 12.47 -2.63 5.47
C GLY A 29 11.39 -1.91 6.28
N GLY A 30 10.38 -1.28 5.63
CA GLY A 30 9.37 -0.46 6.28
C GLY A 30 8.02 -1.17 6.48
N ILE A 31 6.99 -0.37 6.70
CA ILE A 31 5.62 -0.82 7.01
C ILE A 31 5.09 -1.78 5.92
N GLY A 32 5.31 -1.46 4.63
CA GLY A 32 4.82 -2.29 3.53
C GLY A 32 5.35 -3.71 3.56
N PHE A 33 6.66 -3.89 3.76
CA PHE A 33 7.26 -5.22 3.83
C PHE A 33 6.79 -6.00 5.07
N ALA A 34 6.75 -5.34 6.24
CA ALA A 34 6.23 -5.97 7.46
C ALA A 34 4.75 -6.39 7.31
N THR A 35 3.95 -5.57 6.63
CA THR A 35 2.56 -5.90 6.31
C THR A 35 2.46 -7.06 5.33
N ALA A 36 3.30 -7.10 4.28
CA ALA A 36 3.34 -8.21 3.33
C ALA A 36 3.67 -9.53 4.04
N LYS A 37 4.69 -9.53 4.89
CA LYS A 37 5.05 -10.68 5.73
C LYS A 37 3.88 -11.10 6.62
N ARG A 38 3.26 -10.16 7.33
CA ARG A 38 2.10 -10.46 8.17
C ARG A 38 0.92 -11.04 7.40
N CYS A 39 0.65 -10.57 6.19
CA CYS A 39 -0.39 -11.15 5.34
C CYS A 39 -0.13 -12.64 5.03
N LEU A 40 1.12 -13.01 4.78
CA LEU A 40 1.51 -14.40 4.53
C LEU A 40 1.40 -15.26 5.80
N GLU A 41 1.81 -14.74 6.96
CA GLU A 41 1.61 -15.40 8.25
C GLU A 41 0.12 -15.65 8.53
N GLU A 42 -0.77 -14.71 8.17
CA GLU A 42 -2.22 -14.84 8.30
C GLU A 42 -2.86 -15.76 7.24
N GLY A 43 -2.04 -16.47 6.46
CA GLY A 43 -2.49 -17.52 5.55
C GLY A 43 -2.91 -17.04 4.17
N ALA A 44 -2.45 -15.88 3.71
CA ALA A 44 -2.66 -15.46 2.32
C ALA A 44 -2.08 -16.52 1.36
N ARG A 45 -2.89 -16.98 0.40
CA ARG A 45 -2.47 -17.99 -0.59
C ARG A 45 -1.54 -17.42 -1.64
N ALA A 46 -1.69 -16.12 -1.93
CA ALA A 46 -0.92 -15.44 -2.95
C ALA A 46 -0.74 -13.96 -2.58
N LEU A 47 0.43 -13.41 -2.89
CA LEU A 47 0.78 -12.03 -2.61
C LEU A 47 1.57 -11.44 -3.76
N MET A 48 1.18 -10.25 -4.21
CA MET A 48 2.01 -9.41 -5.07
C MET A 48 2.44 -8.17 -4.29
N LEU A 49 3.72 -7.98 -4.15
CA LEU A 49 4.29 -6.74 -3.64
C LEU A 49 4.79 -5.87 -4.80
N SER A 50 4.66 -4.57 -4.68
CA SER A 50 5.22 -3.64 -5.66
C SER A 50 6.05 -2.55 -5.01
N ASP A 51 7.01 -2.04 -5.76
CA ASP A 51 7.81 -0.87 -5.41
C ASP A 51 8.32 -0.22 -6.71
N MET A 52 8.77 1.03 -6.63
CA MET A 52 9.39 1.70 -7.76
C MET A 52 10.84 1.25 -8.02
N HIS A 53 11.46 0.51 -7.12
CA HIS A 53 12.85 0.07 -7.19
C HIS A 53 12.97 -1.40 -7.66
N PRO A 54 13.37 -1.67 -8.93
CA PRO A 54 13.35 -3.02 -9.48
C PRO A 54 14.10 -4.06 -8.64
N ARG A 55 15.38 -3.78 -8.31
CA ARG A 55 16.20 -4.71 -7.52
C ARG A 55 15.59 -5.04 -6.16
N ARG A 56 15.14 -4.02 -5.41
CA ARG A 56 14.51 -4.25 -4.10
C ARG A 56 13.21 -5.04 -4.21
N THR A 57 12.42 -4.80 -5.26
CA THR A 57 11.18 -5.54 -5.51
C THR A 57 11.46 -7.03 -5.72
N GLU A 58 12.45 -7.36 -6.53
CA GLU A 58 12.88 -8.74 -6.78
C GLU A 58 13.41 -9.41 -5.51
N GLU A 59 14.34 -8.75 -4.81
CA GLU A 59 14.94 -9.25 -3.56
C GLU A 59 13.87 -9.52 -2.49
N ALA A 60 12.91 -8.59 -2.31
CA ALA A 60 11.84 -8.72 -1.33
C ALA A 60 10.87 -9.87 -1.68
N ALA A 61 10.48 -9.99 -2.95
CA ALA A 61 9.62 -11.08 -3.38
C ALA A 61 10.30 -12.44 -3.19
N LYS A 62 11.57 -12.55 -3.55
CA LYS A 62 12.37 -13.78 -3.37
C LYS A 62 12.51 -14.15 -1.88
N ALA A 63 12.80 -13.18 -1.02
CA ALA A 63 12.92 -13.43 0.41
C ALA A 63 11.61 -13.95 1.02
N LEU A 64 10.47 -13.33 0.69
CA LEU A 64 9.17 -13.78 1.18
C LEU A 64 8.76 -15.14 0.59
N ALA A 65 9.07 -15.41 -0.69
CA ALA A 65 8.81 -16.72 -1.30
C ALA A 65 9.61 -17.85 -0.63
N GLN A 66 10.85 -17.57 -0.21
CA GLN A 66 11.67 -18.53 0.54
C GLN A 66 11.15 -18.77 1.96
N GLU A 67 10.68 -17.73 2.63
CA GLU A 67 10.15 -17.82 4.01
C GLU A 67 8.76 -18.48 4.04
N PHE A 68 7.95 -18.30 2.97
CA PHE A 68 6.57 -18.79 2.89
C PHE A 68 6.37 -19.67 1.63
N PRO A 69 7.02 -20.85 1.54
CA PRO A 69 7.01 -21.69 0.33
C PRO A 69 5.61 -22.22 -0.04
N GLN A 70 4.65 -22.19 0.88
CA GLN A 70 3.26 -22.58 0.64
C GLN A 70 2.43 -21.50 -0.07
N ALA A 71 2.92 -20.27 -0.15
CA ALA A 71 2.24 -19.13 -0.80
C ALA A 71 2.90 -18.79 -2.14
N GLN A 72 2.11 -18.27 -3.07
CA GLN A 72 2.62 -17.71 -4.31
C GLN A 72 3.00 -16.23 -4.09
N VAL A 73 4.28 -15.90 -4.20
CA VAL A 73 4.75 -14.53 -4.00
C VAL A 73 5.35 -13.97 -5.28
N PHE A 74 4.89 -12.79 -5.68
CA PHE A 74 5.33 -12.08 -6.87
C PHE A 74 5.78 -10.67 -6.55
N GLY A 75 6.75 -10.17 -7.31
CA GLY A 75 7.18 -8.78 -7.32
C GLY A 75 6.84 -8.12 -8.65
N GLN A 76 6.33 -6.88 -8.63
CA GLN A 76 6.07 -6.08 -9.82
C GLN A 76 6.52 -4.64 -9.60
N VAL A 77 7.35 -4.12 -10.51
CA VAL A 77 7.77 -2.71 -10.46
C VAL A 77 6.58 -1.82 -10.80
N CYS A 78 6.37 -0.78 -9.99
CA CYS A 78 5.29 0.20 -10.22
C CYS A 78 5.64 1.52 -9.56
N ASN A 79 5.56 2.59 -10.32
CA ASN A 79 5.49 3.95 -9.80
C ASN A 79 4.00 4.36 -9.75
N VAL A 80 3.43 4.47 -8.55
CA VAL A 80 2.00 4.83 -8.37
C VAL A 80 1.64 6.23 -8.88
N ALA A 81 2.65 7.08 -9.15
CA ALA A 81 2.46 8.37 -9.80
C ALA A 81 2.23 8.26 -11.32
N VAL A 82 2.43 7.07 -11.92
CA VAL A 82 2.27 6.82 -13.36
C VAL A 82 1.08 5.90 -13.60
N GLU A 83 0.05 6.40 -14.29
CA GLU A 83 -1.20 5.65 -14.54
C GLU A 83 -0.95 4.33 -15.29
N ALA A 84 -0.06 4.35 -16.30
CA ALA A 84 0.27 3.14 -17.07
C ALA A 84 0.89 2.04 -16.19
N ASP A 85 1.75 2.41 -15.24
CA ASP A 85 2.35 1.47 -14.29
C ASP A 85 1.29 0.87 -13.36
N VAL A 86 0.34 1.70 -12.90
CA VAL A 86 -0.77 1.26 -12.05
C VAL A 86 -1.65 0.25 -12.79
N GLN A 87 -2.02 0.51 -14.05
CA GLN A 87 -2.81 -0.43 -14.85
C GLN A 87 -2.03 -1.74 -15.07
N ALA A 88 -0.76 -1.67 -15.45
CA ALA A 88 0.08 -2.84 -15.64
C ALA A 88 0.23 -3.67 -14.35
N LEU A 89 0.37 -3.02 -13.18
CA LEU A 89 0.43 -3.69 -11.89
C LEU A 89 -0.88 -4.41 -11.58
N VAL A 90 -2.02 -3.73 -11.74
CA VAL A 90 -3.34 -4.30 -11.42
C VAL A 90 -3.66 -5.46 -12.35
N ASP A 91 -3.41 -5.34 -13.65
CA ASP A 91 -3.65 -6.43 -14.61
C ASP A 91 -2.75 -7.64 -14.33
N ALA A 92 -1.46 -7.42 -14.04
CA ALA A 92 -0.54 -8.50 -13.66
C ALA A 92 -0.96 -9.17 -12.33
N ALA A 93 -1.47 -8.41 -11.35
CA ALA A 93 -1.96 -8.95 -10.09
C ALA A 93 -3.24 -9.79 -10.29
N GLU A 94 -4.19 -9.31 -11.07
CA GLU A 94 -5.41 -10.05 -11.40
C GLU A 94 -5.09 -11.39 -12.09
N ASP A 95 -4.16 -11.36 -13.06
CA ASP A 95 -3.74 -12.55 -13.79
C ASP A 95 -3.00 -13.55 -12.89
N LYS A 96 -1.91 -13.13 -12.28
CA LYS A 96 -1.02 -14.02 -11.51
C LYS A 96 -1.62 -14.52 -10.20
N LEU A 97 -2.49 -13.73 -9.54
CA LEU A 97 -3.11 -14.11 -8.27
C LEU A 97 -4.47 -14.80 -8.47
N GLY A 98 -4.99 -14.83 -9.69
CA GLY A 98 -6.37 -15.29 -9.96
C GLY A 98 -7.42 -14.39 -9.34
N GLY A 99 -7.20 -13.09 -9.45
CA GLY A 99 -7.99 -12.03 -8.81
C GLY A 99 -7.41 -11.56 -7.48
N VAL A 100 -7.58 -10.27 -7.17
CA VAL A 100 -7.11 -9.65 -5.93
C VAL A 100 -8.26 -9.52 -4.94
N ASP A 101 -8.15 -10.14 -3.77
CA ASP A 101 -9.14 -10.03 -2.69
C ASP A 101 -8.88 -8.79 -1.81
N VAL A 102 -7.61 -8.42 -1.61
CA VAL A 102 -7.21 -7.31 -0.73
C VAL A 102 -6.17 -6.44 -1.42
N LEU A 103 -6.46 -5.14 -1.54
CA LEU A 103 -5.48 -4.12 -1.90
C LEU A 103 -5.03 -3.37 -0.65
N ILE A 104 -3.72 -3.21 -0.47
CA ILE A 104 -3.14 -2.36 0.57
C ILE A 104 -2.34 -1.23 -0.07
N ASN A 105 -2.91 -0.04 -0.07
CA ASN A 105 -2.26 1.18 -0.52
C ASN A 105 -1.34 1.69 0.57
N ASN A 106 -0.06 1.32 0.48
CA ASN A 106 0.96 1.75 1.43
C ASN A 106 1.94 2.77 0.81
N ALA A 107 1.99 2.90 -0.50
CA ALA A 107 2.85 3.89 -1.14
C ALA A 107 2.56 5.30 -0.63
N GLY A 108 3.61 6.01 -0.28
CA GLY A 108 3.53 7.38 0.20
C GLY A 108 4.91 8.02 0.29
N LEU A 109 4.95 9.30 0.09
CA LEU A 109 6.14 10.13 0.15
C LEU A 109 5.88 11.26 1.16
N GLY A 110 6.81 11.44 2.08
CA GLY A 110 6.86 12.59 2.98
C GLY A 110 7.98 13.55 2.60
N GLY A 111 8.18 14.54 3.43
CA GLY A 111 9.25 15.51 3.32
C GLY A 111 9.22 16.42 4.53
N SER A 112 10.19 17.34 4.66
CA SER A 112 10.21 18.37 5.70
C SER A 112 10.55 19.69 5.05
N LYS A 113 9.55 20.61 4.99
CA LYS A 113 9.70 21.92 4.38
C LYS A 113 8.67 22.89 4.94
N ARG A 114 9.09 24.10 5.28
CA ARG A 114 8.15 25.16 5.68
C ARG A 114 7.32 25.59 4.47
N VAL A 115 6.07 25.97 4.70
CA VAL A 115 5.15 26.38 3.62
C VAL A 115 5.73 27.52 2.79
N VAL A 116 6.40 28.48 3.45
CA VAL A 116 6.99 29.66 2.77
C VAL A 116 8.23 29.32 1.91
N ASP A 117 8.84 28.17 2.13
CA ASP A 117 10.05 27.73 1.43
C ASP A 117 9.79 26.54 0.48
N MET A 118 8.55 26.04 0.44
CA MET A 118 8.15 24.87 -0.35
C MET A 118 7.89 25.29 -1.80
N SER A 119 8.50 24.59 -2.75
CA SER A 119 8.17 24.80 -4.16
C SER A 119 6.91 24.05 -4.58
N ASP A 120 6.32 24.46 -5.70
CA ASP A 120 5.16 23.79 -6.26
C ASP A 120 5.50 22.32 -6.64
N GLU A 121 6.72 22.06 -7.11
CA GLU A 121 7.17 20.71 -7.46
C GLU A 121 7.27 19.81 -6.22
N GLU A 122 7.79 20.34 -5.08
CA GLU A 122 7.85 19.60 -3.82
C GLU A 122 6.43 19.27 -3.32
N TRP A 123 5.52 20.25 -3.39
CA TRP A 123 4.11 20.07 -3.05
C TRP A 123 3.45 19.01 -3.93
N ILE A 124 3.50 19.20 -5.25
CA ILE A 124 2.86 18.32 -6.24
C ILE A 124 3.40 16.89 -6.13
N LYS A 125 4.71 16.70 -5.98
CA LYS A 125 5.34 15.38 -5.86
C LYS A 125 4.79 14.57 -4.68
N VAL A 126 4.64 15.21 -3.51
CA VAL A 126 4.11 14.52 -2.32
C VAL A 126 2.64 14.18 -2.50
N LEU A 127 1.85 15.10 -3.04
CA LEU A 127 0.43 14.83 -3.32
C LEU A 127 0.26 13.75 -4.40
N ASP A 128 1.04 13.79 -5.46
CA ASP A 128 0.90 12.85 -6.57
C ASP A 128 1.21 11.42 -6.16
N VAL A 129 2.27 11.19 -5.38
CA VAL A 129 2.59 9.86 -4.87
C VAL A 129 1.60 9.43 -3.79
N THR A 130 1.33 10.29 -2.79
CA THR A 130 0.64 9.88 -1.56
C THR A 130 -0.89 9.87 -1.71
N LEU A 131 -1.46 10.87 -2.37
CA LEU A 131 -2.91 10.98 -2.56
C LEU A 131 -3.35 10.48 -3.92
N THR A 132 -2.79 11.04 -4.99
CA THR A 132 -3.21 10.70 -6.36
C THR A 132 -2.85 9.25 -6.71
N GLY A 133 -1.70 8.75 -6.24
CA GLY A 133 -1.32 7.34 -6.38
C GLY A 133 -2.29 6.41 -5.67
N THR A 134 -2.70 6.73 -4.44
CA THR A 134 -3.75 5.99 -3.72
C THR A 134 -5.08 6.01 -4.48
N PHE A 135 -5.46 7.16 -5.05
CA PHE A 135 -6.66 7.28 -5.88
C PHE A 135 -6.57 6.40 -7.14
N ARG A 136 -5.45 6.45 -7.88
CA ARG A 136 -5.26 5.63 -9.09
C ARG A 136 -5.40 4.14 -8.79
N MET A 137 -4.71 3.65 -7.76
CA MET A 137 -4.77 2.26 -7.32
C MET A 137 -6.19 1.86 -6.87
N THR A 138 -6.84 2.69 -6.04
CA THR A 138 -8.21 2.46 -5.56
C THR A 138 -9.17 2.39 -6.74
N ARG A 139 -9.13 3.34 -7.67
CA ARG A 139 -9.96 3.36 -8.89
C ARG A 139 -9.76 2.10 -9.73
N ALA A 140 -8.51 1.73 -10.00
CA ALA A 140 -8.21 0.55 -10.83
C ALA A 140 -8.71 -0.74 -10.17
N MET A 141 -8.52 -0.90 -8.87
CA MET A 141 -8.99 -2.08 -8.15
C MET A 141 -10.51 -2.13 -7.97
N LEU A 142 -11.18 -1.02 -7.72
CA LEU A 142 -12.65 -0.98 -7.65
C LEU A 142 -13.28 -1.46 -8.96
N LYS A 143 -12.73 -1.07 -10.13
CA LYS A 143 -13.18 -1.58 -11.43
C LYS A 143 -13.10 -3.11 -11.57
N LYS A 144 -12.18 -3.76 -10.84
CA LYS A 144 -12.04 -5.22 -10.82
C LYS A 144 -12.90 -5.88 -9.73
N MET A 145 -13.01 -5.23 -8.55
CA MET A 145 -13.72 -5.78 -7.39
C MET A 145 -15.25 -5.66 -7.47
N GLN A 146 -15.77 -4.51 -7.92
CA GLN A 146 -17.22 -4.26 -8.00
C GLN A 146 -17.96 -5.30 -8.85
N PRO A 147 -17.51 -5.68 -10.08
CA PRO A 147 -18.21 -6.71 -10.85
C PRO A 147 -18.24 -8.09 -10.17
N ARG A 148 -17.32 -8.34 -9.25
CA ARG A 148 -17.27 -9.59 -8.47
C ARG A 148 -18.10 -9.52 -7.19
N GLY A 149 -18.58 -8.34 -6.80
CA GLY A 149 -19.33 -8.11 -5.56
C GLY A 149 -18.51 -8.39 -4.30
N ARG A 150 -17.18 -8.36 -4.38
CA ARG A 150 -16.29 -8.63 -3.23
C ARG A 150 -14.92 -8.02 -3.40
N GLY A 151 -14.29 -7.67 -2.28
CA GLY A 151 -12.95 -7.15 -2.16
C GLY A 151 -12.80 -6.30 -0.91
N ALA A 152 -11.57 -5.97 -0.55
CA ALA A 152 -11.27 -5.04 0.52
C ALA A 152 -10.11 -4.13 0.10
N ILE A 153 -10.21 -2.84 0.41
CA ILE A 153 -9.15 -1.87 0.16
C ILE A 153 -8.76 -1.22 1.48
N VAL A 154 -7.48 -1.29 1.81
CA VAL A 154 -6.89 -0.63 2.97
C VAL A 154 -5.99 0.50 2.49
N ASN A 155 -6.28 1.72 2.89
CA ASN A 155 -5.46 2.88 2.61
C ASN A 155 -4.66 3.27 3.85
N ASN A 156 -3.32 3.18 3.76
CA ASN A 156 -2.44 3.56 4.86
C ASN A 156 -2.42 5.09 5.00
N ALA A 157 -3.23 5.62 5.92
CA ALA A 157 -3.31 7.04 6.24
C ALA A 157 -2.17 7.47 7.20
N SER A 158 -2.40 8.51 7.97
CA SER A 158 -1.47 9.00 9.00
C SER A 158 -2.23 9.78 10.05
N VAL A 159 -1.70 9.84 11.26
CA VAL A 159 -2.16 10.77 12.29
C VAL A 159 -2.10 12.23 11.82
N LEU A 160 -1.21 12.55 10.89
CA LEU A 160 -1.12 13.88 10.27
C LEU A 160 -2.27 14.20 9.32
N GLY A 161 -3.14 13.25 9.00
CA GLY A 161 -4.40 13.53 8.30
C GLY A 161 -5.40 14.36 9.12
N TRP A 162 -5.21 14.45 10.45
CA TRP A 162 -6.04 15.24 11.37
C TRP A 162 -5.24 16.04 12.41
N ARG A 163 -3.92 15.82 12.55
CA ARG A 163 -3.04 16.59 13.43
C ARG A 163 -2.09 17.44 12.61
N ALA A 164 -1.74 18.60 13.13
CA ALA A 164 -0.72 19.46 12.56
C ALA A 164 0.69 19.04 13.03
N GLN A 165 1.65 19.15 12.13
CA GLN A 165 3.07 19.07 12.42
C GLN A 165 3.80 20.11 11.58
N LYS A 166 4.76 20.81 12.21
CA LYS A 166 5.61 21.77 11.52
C LYS A 166 6.33 21.12 10.33
N GLU A 167 6.40 21.84 9.22
CA GLU A 167 7.09 21.41 7.99
C GLU A 167 6.48 20.21 7.25
N GLN A 168 5.24 19.82 7.60
CA GLN A 168 4.56 18.66 7.02
C GLN A 168 3.28 19.02 6.26
N ALA A 169 3.11 20.26 5.82
CA ALA A 169 1.85 20.74 5.23
C ALA A 169 1.41 19.88 4.02
N HIS A 170 2.30 19.60 3.07
CA HIS A 170 2.02 18.77 1.89
C HIS A 170 1.61 17.34 2.25
N TYR A 171 2.36 16.71 3.18
CA TYR A 171 2.07 15.36 3.62
C TYR A 171 0.77 15.26 4.42
N ALA A 172 0.54 16.22 5.33
CA ALA A 172 -0.70 16.30 6.10
C ALA A 172 -1.92 16.48 5.19
N ALA A 173 -1.84 17.40 4.20
CA ALA A 173 -2.88 17.60 3.21
C ALA A 173 -3.15 16.31 2.39
N ALA A 174 -2.10 15.64 1.93
CA ALA A 174 -2.23 14.38 1.20
C ALA A 174 -2.90 13.29 2.04
N LYS A 175 -2.49 13.13 3.31
CA LYS A 175 -3.07 12.11 4.21
C LYS A 175 -4.48 12.42 4.66
N ALA A 176 -4.85 13.70 4.84
CA ALA A 176 -6.23 14.11 5.02
C ALA A 176 -7.08 13.77 3.79
N GLY A 177 -6.55 14.02 2.59
CA GLY A 177 -7.18 13.62 1.33
C GLY A 177 -7.37 12.11 1.21
N VAL A 178 -6.39 11.29 1.61
CA VAL A 178 -6.51 9.83 1.64
C VAL A 178 -7.66 9.38 2.55
N MET A 179 -7.82 10.00 3.72
CA MET A 179 -8.92 9.68 4.63
C MET A 179 -10.29 10.06 4.03
N ALA A 180 -10.38 11.21 3.35
CA ALA A 180 -11.60 11.63 2.65
C ALA A 180 -11.92 10.70 1.47
N LEU A 181 -10.94 10.40 0.63
CA LEU A 181 -11.06 9.44 -0.48
C LEU A 181 -11.57 8.08 0.01
N THR A 182 -11.02 7.57 1.11
CA THR A 182 -11.42 6.28 1.68
C THR A 182 -12.91 6.26 2.05
N ARG A 183 -13.39 7.32 2.71
CA ARG A 183 -14.81 7.40 3.08
C ARG A 183 -15.74 7.47 1.86
N CYS A 184 -15.39 8.31 0.88
CA CYS A 184 -16.20 8.45 -0.34
C CYS A 184 -16.23 7.13 -1.14
N SER A 185 -15.06 6.54 -1.41
CA SER A 185 -14.99 5.29 -2.17
C SER A 185 -15.65 4.11 -1.46
N ALA A 186 -15.66 4.09 -0.13
CA ALA A 186 -16.39 3.07 0.64
C ALA A 186 -17.91 3.18 0.45
N LEU A 187 -18.46 4.40 0.45
CA LEU A 187 -19.89 4.62 0.18
C LEU A 187 -20.28 4.26 -1.27
N GLU A 188 -19.37 4.51 -2.23
CA GLU A 188 -19.61 4.19 -3.65
C GLU A 188 -19.50 2.68 -3.95
N ALA A 189 -18.82 1.92 -3.08
CA ALA A 189 -18.59 0.48 -3.25
C ALA A 189 -19.46 -0.41 -2.37
N ALA A 190 -20.31 0.18 -1.52
CA ALA A 190 -21.19 -0.53 -0.58
C ALA A 190 -22.38 -1.19 -1.27
#